data_0c43e74844d3747da891c9acdbbbd614
#
_entry.id   0c43e74844d3747da891c9acdbbbd614
#
_cell.length_a   1.000
_cell.length_b   1.000
_cell.length_c   1.000
_cell.angle_alpha   90.00
_cell.angle_beta   90.00
_cell.angle_gamma   90.00
#
_symmetry.space_group_name_H-M   'P 1'
#
loop_
_entity.id
_entity.type
_entity.pdbx_description
1 polymer ?
#
loop_
_entity_poly.entity_id
_entity_poly.type
_entity_poly.pdbx_seq_one_letter_code
_entity_poly.pdbx_strand_id
1 'polypeptide(L)'
;IEMLLGKERVDKLSIGDLWLLLESAYSHDMGMNLGYEELVNLWKRRDFKEYIEAVIHDERPGHDAVAFYKVVDNLLNDRVRFDNLEHYLERHPEAVDQYCNIDESWPVAIERGIEEIVGEFIRKEHAKRLEESINKLDENSDPIVPIRLYKLMVRVCICHGGSYGDILQLPPCEKGFGNSRIHPRFAAA
;
A
#
# COMPACT_ATOMS: atom_id res chain seq x y z
N ILE A 1 -5.20 -13.31 14.96
CA ILE A 1 -6.11 -12.48 15.79
C ILE A 1 -6.10 -12.98 17.22
N GLU A 2 -6.42 -14.26 17.49
CA GLU A 2 -6.45 -14.84 18.85
C GLU A 2 -5.11 -14.69 19.58
N MET A 3 -3.98 -14.86 18.89
CA MET A 3 -2.63 -14.65 19.45
C MET A 3 -2.37 -13.19 19.86
N LEU A 4 -2.97 -12.21 19.19
CA LEU A 4 -2.79 -10.79 19.48
C LEU A 4 -3.76 -10.29 20.54
N LEU A 5 -5.01 -10.71 20.49
CA LEU A 5 -6.08 -10.20 21.36
C LEU A 5 -6.27 -11.02 22.63
N GLY A 6 -5.89 -12.29 22.58
CA GLY A 6 -6.21 -13.28 23.63
C GLY A 6 -7.66 -13.78 23.53
N LYS A 7 -7.85 -15.00 23.96
CA LYS A 7 -9.16 -15.70 23.86
C LYS A 7 -10.30 -14.93 24.52
N GLU A 8 -10.09 -14.39 25.70
CA GLU A 8 -11.13 -13.68 26.46
C GLU A 8 -11.69 -12.44 25.74
N ARG A 9 -10.85 -11.78 24.92
CA ARG A 9 -11.29 -10.62 24.13
C ARG A 9 -12.02 -11.08 22.87
N VAL A 10 -11.51 -12.12 22.22
CA VAL A 10 -12.15 -12.69 21.02
C VAL A 10 -13.57 -13.19 21.34
N ASP A 11 -13.75 -13.85 22.48
CA ASP A 11 -15.05 -14.36 22.92
C ASP A 11 -16.10 -13.25 23.20
N LYS A 12 -15.66 -12.00 23.35
CA LYS A 12 -16.53 -10.84 23.58
C LYS A 12 -16.87 -10.07 22.30
N LEU A 13 -16.23 -10.40 21.17
CA LEU A 13 -16.48 -9.71 19.91
C LEU A 13 -17.85 -10.10 19.34
N SER A 14 -18.56 -9.10 18.82
CA SER A 14 -19.75 -9.36 18.03
C SER A 14 -19.34 -9.94 16.66
N ILE A 15 -20.28 -10.58 15.97
CA ILE A 15 -20.10 -11.04 14.59
C ILE A 15 -19.68 -9.87 13.69
N GLY A 16 -20.22 -8.68 13.95
CA GLY A 16 -19.85 -7.47 13.22
C GLY A 16 -18.42 -7.02 13.48
N ASP A 17 -17.95 -7.11 14.72
CA ASP A 17 -16.55 -6.79 15.06
C ASP A 17 -15.58 -7.77 14.40
N LEU A 18 -15.89 -9.07 14.43
CA LEU A 18 -15.10 -10.11 13.78
C LEU A 18 -15.04 -9.90 12.26
N TRP A 19 -16.18 -9.61 11.64
CA TRP A 19 -16.25 -9.31 10.21
C TRP A 19 -15.38 -8.09 9.89
N LEU A 20 -15.56 -6.98 10.61
CA LEU A 20 -14.81 -5.74 10.37
C LEU A 20 -13.31 -5.95 10.52
N LEU A 21 -12.90 -6.68 11.56
CA LEU A 21 -11.50 -6.98 11.84
C LEU A 21 -10.87 -7.84 10.73
N LEU A 22 -11.55 -8.90 10.32
CA LEU A 22 -11.08 -9.80 9.26
C LEU A 22 -11.05 -9.08 7.92
N GLU A 23 -12.13 -8.39 7.57
CA GLU A 23 -12.23 -7.67 6.30
C GLU A 23 -11.18 -6.56 6.20
N SER A 24 -10.97 -5.81 7.29
CA SER A 24 -9.91 -4.79 7.32
C SER A 24 -8.52 -5.42 7.19
N ALA A 25 -8.25 -6.56 7.84
CA ALA A 25 -6.98 -7.25 7.75
C ALA A 25 -6.68 -7.78 6.34
N TYR A 26 -7.71 -8.24 5.62
CA TYR A 26 -7.54 -8.70 4.23
C TYR A 26 -7.50 -7.56 3.21
N SER A 27 -8.24 -6.49 3.48
CA SER A 27 -8.46 -5.42 2.50
C SER A 27 -7.50 -4.24 2.63
N HIS A 28 -6.79 -4.10 3.77
CA HIS A 28 -5.96 -2.91 4.00
C HIS A 28 -4.90 -2.68 2.92
N ASP A 29 -4.34 -3.75 2.35
CA ASP A 29 -3.35 -3.70 1.29
C ASP A 29 -3.93 -3.87 -0.13
N MET A 30 -5.25 -3.99 -0.29
CA MET A 30 -5.85 -4.12 -1.64
C MET A 30 -5.53 -2.93 -2.53
N GLY A 31 -5.38 -1.73 -1.96
CA GLY A 31 -4.93 -0.54 -2.68
C GLY A 31 -3.49 -0.60 -3.17
N MET A 32 -2.68 -1.57 -2.68
CA MET A 32 -1.31 -1.80 -3.17
C MET A 32 -1.28 -2.50 -4.53
N ASN A 33 -2.35 -3.20 -4.92
CA ASN A 33 -2.41 -3.90 -6.20
C ASN A 33 -2.47 -2.92 -7.36
N LEU A 34 -1.54 -3.05 -8.29
CA LEU A 34 -1.50 -2.31 -9.55
C LEU A 34 -1.78 -3.26 -10.71
N GLY A 35 -2.75 -2.90 -11.55
CA GLY A 35 -2.88 -3.52 -12.86
C GLY A 35 -1.75 -3.07 -13.80
N TYR A 36 -1.46 -3.87 -14.83
CA TYR A 36 -0.42 -3.53 -15.81
C TYR A 36 -0.59 -2.14 -16.43
N GLU A 37 -1.81 -1.78 -16.80
CA GLU A 37 -2.10 -0.45 -17.37
C GLU A 37 -1.86 0.68 -16.35
N GLU A 38 -2.17 0.44 -15.09
CA GLU A 38 -1.92 1.41 -14.02
C GLU A 38 -0.41 1.59 -13.80
N LEU A 39 0.37 0.51 -13.84
CA LEU A 39 1.82 0.56 -13.75
C LEU A 39 2.43 1.38 -14.91
N VAL A 40 1.98 1.13 -16.15
CA VAL A 40 2.41 1.90 -17.33
C VAL A 40 2.03 3.38 -17.21
N ASN A 41 0.85 3.67 -16.66
CA ASN A 41 0.41 5.04 -16.45
C ASN A 41 1.16 5.71 -15.29
N LEU A 42 1.54 4.96 -14.25
CA LEU A 42 2.34 5.47 -13.13
C LEU A 42 3.65 6.09 -13.62
N TRP A 43 4.31 5.45 -14.57
CA TRP A 43 5.55 5.94 -15.20
C TRP A 43 5.42 7.34 -15.83
N LYS A 44 4.20 7.73 -16.23
CA LYS A 44 3.89 9.03 -16.85
C LYS A 44 3.42 10.07 -15.84
N ARG A 45 3.11 9.66 -14.62
CA ARG A 45 2.55 10.54 -13.59
C ARG A 45 3.61 11.53 -13.10
N ARG A 46 3.21 12.79 -13.01
CA ARG A 46 4.08 13.87 -12.54
C ARG A 46 4.45 13.70 -11.06
N ASP A 47 3.48 13.33 -10.23
CA ASP A 47 3.68 13.13 -8.79
C ASP A 47 4.61 11.95 -8.47
N PHE A 48 4.63 10.90 -9.31
CA PHE A 48 5.61 9.83 -9.20
C PHE A 48 7.03 10.33 -9.49
N LYS A 49 7.20 11.14 -10.54
CA LYS A 49 8.49 11.76 -10.87
C LYS A 49 8.97 12.69 -9.75
N GLU A 50 8.08 13.56 -9.24
CA GLU A 50 8.37 14.46 -8.11
C GLU A 50 8.75 13.66 -6.84
N TYR A 51 8.12 12.49 -6.61
CA TYR A 51 8.48 11.59 -5.53
C TYR A 51 9.92 11.05 -5.68
N ILE A 52 10.28 10.55 -6.87
CA ILE A 52 11.63 10.06 -7.17
C ILE A 52 12.67 11.16 -6.94
N GLU A 53 12.43 12.36 -7.50
CA GLU A 53 13.30 13.52 -7.30
C GLU A 53 13.45 13.88 -5.81
N ALA A 54 12.35 13.87 -5.06
CA ALA A 54 12.36 14.19 -3.64
C ALA A 54 13.19 13.18 -2.82
N VAL A 55 13.11 11.89 -3.14
CA VAL A 55 13.91 10.85 -2.47
C VAL A 55 15.40 11.02 -2.77
N ILE A 56 15.76 11.36 -4.03
CA ILE A 56 17.16 11.60 -4.43
C ILE A 56 17.74 12.81 -3.69
N HIS A 57 16.94 13.85 -3.47
CA HIS A 57 17.36 15.08 -2.80
C HIS A 57 17.29 15.02 -1.27
N ASP A 58 16.47 14.10 -0.74
CA ASP A 58 16.33 13.91 0.70
C ASP A 58 17.47 12.98 1.17
N GLU A 59 18.61 13.58 1.52
CA GLU A 59 19.79 12.88 2.06
C GLU A 59 19.53 12.25 3.43
N ARG A 60 18.39 11.59 3.62
CA ARG A 60 18.13 10.88 4.88
C ARG A 60 19.16 9.77 5.06
N PRO A 61 19.85 9.74 6.21
CA PRO A 61 20.75 8.66 6.53
C PRO A 61 19.98 7.33 6.56
N GLY A 62 20.37 6.37 5.74
CA GLY A 62 19.79 5.03 5.69
C GLY A 62 19.02 4.68 4.41
N HIS A 63 18.94 5.56 3.44
CA HIS A 63 18.49 5.19 2.10
C HIS A 63 19.65 4.61 1.28
N ASP A 64 19.94 3.33 1.49
CA ASP A 64 20.92 2.60 0.65
C ASP A 64 20.45 2.56 -0.82
N ALA A 65 19.17 2.83 -1.06
CA ALA A 65 18.52 2.82 -2.36
C ALA A 65 18.72 4.08 -3.23
N VAL A 66 19.34 5.15 -2.75
CA VAL A 66 19.46 6.43 -3.51
C VAL A 66 20.12 6.22 -4.87
N ALA A 67 21.08 5.30 -4.96
CA ALA A 67 21.74 4.98 -6.23
C ALA A 67 20.75 4.41 -7.25
N PHE A 68 19.86 3.52 -6.84
CA PHE A 68 18.83 2.95 -7.72
C PHE A 68 17.73 3.96 -8.09
N TYR A 69 17.35 4.85 -7.17
CA TYR A 69 16.43 5.96 -7.49
C TYR A 69 17.00 6.86 -8.61
N LYS A 70 18.32 7.12 -8.63
CA LYS A 70 18.98 7.84 -9.72
C LYS A 70 18.92 7.09 -11.06
N VAL A 71 18.99 5.77 -11.05
CA VAL A 71 18.77 4.95 -12.25
C VAL A 71 17.35 5.14 -12.76
N VAL A 72 16.37 5.04 -11.88
CA VAL A 72 14.95 5.21 -12.25
C VAL A 72 14.68 6.63 -12.74
N ASP A 73 15.25 7.67 -12.12
CA ASP A 73 15.15 9.06 -12.60
C ASP A 73 15.72 9.22 -14.01
N ASN A 74 16.88 8.61 -14.28
CA ASN A 74 17.49 8.65 -15.61
C ASN A 74 16.63 7.93 -16.66
N LEU A 75 15.97 6.82 -16.31
CA LEU A 75 15.01 6.14 -17.18
C LEU A 75 13.76 6.97 -17.42
N LEU A 76 13.18 7.55 -16.37
CA LEU A 76 11.97 8.39 -16.41
C LEU A 76 12.15 9.67 -17.26
N ASN A 77 13.36 10.16 -17.32
CA ASN A 77 13.71 11.37 -18.07
C ASN A 77 14.41 11.06 -19.41
N ASP A 78 14.34 9.85 -19.92
CA ASP A 78 14.96 9.38 -21.16
C ASP A 78 16.47 9.66 -21.27
N ARG A 79 17.16 9.79 -20.11
CA ARG A 79 18.62 10.00 -20.08
C ARG A 79 19.38 8.69 -20.30
N VAL A 80 18.76 7.57 -19.94
CA VAL A 80 19.22 6.21 -20.22
C VAL A 80 18.06 5.45 -20.86
N ARG A 81 18.35 4.73 -21.95
CA ARG A 81 17.35 3.87 -22.61
C ARG A 81 17.41 2.47 -22.04
N PHE A 82 16.28 1.80 -22.01
CA PHE A 82 16.19 0.41 -21.51
C PHE A 82 17.13 -0.56 -22.25
N ASP A 83 17.32 -0.38 -23.54
CA ASP A 83 18.25 -1.19 -24.35
C ASP A 83 19.73 -0.98 -23.99
N ASN A 84 20.07 0.11 -23.30
CA ASN A 84 21.42 0.40 -22.81
C ASN A 84 21.56 0.27 -21.29
N LEU A 85 20.51 -0.19 -20.60
CA LEU A 85 20.46 -0.23 -19.15
C LEU A 85 21.52 -1.17 -18.57
N GLU A 86 21.69 -2.37 -19.14
CA GLU A 86 22.68 -3.35 -18.73
C GLU A 86 24.09 -2.73 -18.72
N HIS A 87 24.48 -2.10 -19.84
CA HIS A 87 25.78 -1.44 -19.94
C HIS A 87 25.93 -0.23 -19.00
N TYR A 88 24.81 0.46 -18.66
CA TYR A 88 24.82 1.51 -17.66
C TYR A 88 25.08 0.94 -16.26
N LEU A 89 24.43 -0.16 -15.88
CA LEU A 89 24.54 -0.79 -14.58
C LEU A 89 25.88 -1.50 -14.38
N GLU A 90 26.49 -2.05 -15.43
CA GLU A 90 27.87 -2.55 -15.37
C GLU A 90 28.88 -1.50 -14.87
N ARG A 91 28.59 -0.22 -15.14
CA ARG A 91 29.43 0.90 -14.71
C ARG A 91 29.00 1.50 -13.36
N HIS A 92 27.82 1.12 -12.88
CA HIS A 92 27.22 1.58 -11.62
C HIS A 92 26.67 0.42 -10.81
N PRO A 93 27.52 -0.59 -10.45
CA PRO A 93 27.07 -1.77 -9.73
C PRO A 93 26.43 -1.43 -8.38
N GLU A 94 26.89 -0.36 -7.73
CA GLU A 94 26.35 0.14 -6.47
C GLU A 94 24.82 0.44 -6.52
N ALA A 95 24.30 0.64 -7.71
CA ALA A 95 22.88 0.94 -7.88
C ALA A 95 21.96 -0.26 -7.60
N VAL A 96 22.48 -1.47 -7.77
CA VAL A 96 21.68 -2.71 -7.66
C VAL A 96 22.26 -3.74 -6.71
N ASP A 97 23.42 -3.50 -6.13
CA ASP A 97 24.08 -4.44 -5.23
C ASP A 97 23.18 -4.89 -4.06
N GLN A 98 22.33 -3.98 -3.58
CA GLN A 98 21.36 -4.28 -2.52
C GLN A 98 20.21 -5.20 -2.96
N TYR A 99 19.91 -5.28 -4.27
CA TYR A 99 18.84 -6.10 -4.83
C TYR A 99 19.37 -7.40 -5.45
N CYS A 100 20.68 -7.47 -5.72
CA CYS A 100 21.31 -8.66 -6.27
C CYS A 100 21.68 -9.64 -5.17
N ASN A 101 21.18 -10.87 -5.27
CA ASN A 101 21.83 -12.01 -4.66
C ASN A 101 22.95 -12.50 -5.61
N ILE A 102 23.98 -13.17 -5.05
CA ILE A 102 25.18 -13.62 -5.77
C ILE A 102 24.87 -14.41 -7.05
N ASP A 103 23.68 -15.04 -7.12
CA ASP A 103 23.25 -15.90 -8.23
C ASP A 103 22.12 -15.28 -9.09
N GLU A 104 21.71 -14.02 -8.85
CA GLU A 104 20.62 -13.42 -9.60
C GLU A 104 21.11 -12.58 -10.78
N SER A 105 20.37 -12.66 -11.91
CA SER A 105 20.65 -11.84 -13.09
C SER A 105 20.20 -10.39 -12.91
N TRP A 106 20.86 -9.45 -13.56
CA TRP A 106 20.53 -8.03 -13.59
C TRP A 106 19.04 -7.71 -13.84
N PRO A 107 18.34 -8.38 -14.79
CA PRO A 107 16.93 -8.12 -15.00
C PRO A 107 16.07 -8.32 -13.76
N VAL A 108 16.35 -9.36 -12.98
CA VAL A 108 15.60 -9.69 -11.75
C VAL A 108 15.86 -8.64 -10.67
N ALA A 109 17.10 -8.19 -10.52
CA ALA A 109 17.45 -7.15 -9.56
C ALA A 109 16.79 -5.81 -9.89
N ILE A 110 16.73 -5.45 -11.18
CA ILE A 110 16.04 -4.24 -11.65
C ILE A 110 14.54 -4.34 -11.39
N GLU A 111 13.90 -5.45 -11.75
CA GLU A 111 12.48 -5.68 -11.52
C GLU A 111 12.16 -5.53 -10.03
N ARG A 112 12.92 -6.16 -9.17
CA ARG A 112 12.75 -6.08 -7.71
C ARG A 112 12.92 -4.64 -7.18
N GLY A 113 13.91 -3.92 -7.64
CA GLY A 113 14.13 -2.52 -7.26
C GLY A 113 12.98 -1.60 -7.73
N ILE A 114 12.47 -1.82 -8.93
CA ILE A 114 11.30 -1.09 -9.44
C ILE A 114 10.05 -1.42 -8.60
N GLU A 115 9.81 -2.69 -8.30
CA GLU A 115 8.68 -3.13 -7.46
C GLU A 115 8.74 -2.48 -6.08
N GLU A 116 9.92 -2.39 -5.48
CA GLU A 116 10.09 -1.75 -4.17
C GLU A 116 9.78 -0.25 -4.23
N ILE A 117 10.35 0.48 -5.19
CA ILE A 117 10.08 1.91 -5.38
C ILE A 117 8.59 2.17 -5.62
N VAL A 118 7.98 1.40 -6.52
CA VAL A 118 6.55 1.50 -6.81
C VAL A 118 5.73 1.16 -5.56
N GLY A 119 6.10 0.10 -4.84
CA GLY A 119 5.48 -0.29 -3.59
C GLY A 119 5.52 0.81 -2.53
N GLU A 120 6.67 1.46 -2.35
CA GLU A 120 6.81 2.58 -1.41
C GLU A 120 5.95 3.80 -1.81
N PHE A 121 5.92 4.12 -3.09
CA PHE A 121 5.07 5.21 -3.59
C PHE A 121 3.60 4.91 -3.38
N ILE A 122 3.13 3.72 -3.79
CA ILE A 122 1.73 3.30 -3.69
C ILE A 122 1.29 3.15 -2.23
N ARG A 123 2.18 2.76 -1.32
CA ARG A 123 1.87 2.64 0.12
C ARG A 123 1.33 3.95 0.71
N LYS A 124 1.74 5.09 0.18
CA LYS A 124 1.21 6.41 0.60
C LYS A 124 -0.22 6.66 0.12
N GLU A 125 -0.63 6.01 -0.96
CA GLU A 125 -1.93 6.21 -1.61
C GLU A 125 -2.89 5.03 -1.44
N HIS A 126 -2.43 3.89 -0.90
CA HIS A 126 -3.19 2.62 -0.93
C HIS A 126 -4.58 2.73 -0.29
N ALA A 127 -4.70 3.46 0.81
CA ALA A 127 -5.97 3.67 1.49
C ALA A 127 -6.96 4.48 0.65
N LYS A 128 -6.49 5.54 -0.04
CA LYS A 128 -7.29 6.32 -0.97
C LYS A 128 -7.72 5.49 -2.18
N ARG A 129 -6.83 4.69 -2.73
CA ARG A 129 -7.12 3.77 -3.84
C ARG A 129 -8.16 2.72 -3.45
N LEU A 130 -8.09 2.19 -2.22
CA LEU A 130 -9.12 1.31 -1.68
C LEU A 130 -10.45 2.03 -1.59
N GLU A 131 -10.49 3.26 -1.08
CA GLU A 131 -11.70 4.08 -1.02
C GLU A 131 -12.32 4.31 -2.40
N GLU A 132 -11.50 4.66 -3.40
CA GLU A 132 -11.96 4.84 -4.79
C GLU A 132 -12.52 3.55 -5.38
N SER A 133 -11.95 2.40 -5.04
CA SER A 133 -12.44 1.10 -5.50
C SER A 133 -13.79 0.75 -4.87
N ILE A 134 -13.95 0.96 -3.57
CA ILE A 134 -15.21 0.71 -2.86
C ILE A 134 -16.31 1.68 -3.30
N ASN A 135 -15.97 2.95 -3.58
CA ASN A 135 -16.95 3.92 -4.06
C ASN A 135 -17.48 3.62 -5.46
N LYS A 136 -16.81 2.78 -6.24
CA LYS A 136 -17.30 2.28 -7.54
C LYS A 136 -18.28 1.11 -7.40
N LEU A 137 -18.39 0.51 -6.21
CA LEU A 137 -19.36 -0.54 -5.97
C LEU A 137 -20.77 0.04 -5.94
N ASP A 138 -21.68 -0.58 -6.67
CA ASP A 138 -23.11 -0.29 -6.57
C ASP A 138 -23.67 -0.79 -5.21
N GLU A 139 -24.71 -0.12 -4.69
CA GLU A 139 -25.40 -0.52 -3.47
C GLU A 139 -25.95 -1.96 -3.52
N ASN A 140 -26.16 -2.48 -4.73
CA ASN A 140 -26.63 -3.85 -4.98
C ASN A 140 -25.50 -4.85 -5.27
N SER A 141 -24.23 -4.43 -5.21
CA SER A 141 -23.09 -5.29 -5.55
C SER A 141 -22.96 -6.48 -4.62
N ASP A 142 -23.36 -6.34 -3.35
CA ASP A 142 -23.41 -7.41 -2.38
C ASP A 142 -24.70 -7.31 -1.55
N PRO A 143 -25.67 -8.21 -1.78
CA PRO A 143 -26.94 -8.22 -1.03
C PRO A 143 -26.77 -8.65 0.43
N ILE A 144 -25.64 -9.29 0.79
CA ILE A 144 -25.39 -9.83 2.14
C ILE A 144 -24.79 -8.75 3.05
N VAL A 145 -23.80 -7.99 2.52
CA VAL A 145 -23.08 -6.98 3.28
C VAL A 145 -23.48 -5.59 2.80
N PRO A 146 -24.14 -4.77 3.63
CA PRO A 146 -24.49 -3.40 3.27
C PRO A 146 -23.27 -2.56 2.95
N ILE A 147 -23.30 -1.78 1.86
CA ILE A 147 -22.21 -0.89 1.40
C ILE A 147 -21.67 0.03 2.51
N ARG A 148 -22.51 0.47 3.44
CA ARG A 148 -22.11 1.29 4.58
C ARG A 148 -21.04 0.60 5.46
N LEU A 149 -21.04 -0.75 5.53
CA LEU A 149 -20.05 -1.51 6.29
C LEU A 149 -18.71 -1.55 5.57
N TYR A 150 -18.71 -1.68 4.23
CA TYR A 150 -17.51 -1.51 3.42
C TYR A 150 -16.90 -0.12 3.55
N LYS A 151 -17.73 0.93 3.54
CA LYS A 151 -17.26 2.31 3.80
C LYS A 151 -16.67 2.47 5.20
N LEU A 152 -17.22 1.77 6.18
CA LEU A 152 -16.66 1.75 7.53
C LEU A 152 -15.31 1.01 7.57
N MET A 153 -15.21 -0.13 6.90
CA MET A 153 -13.96 -0.89 6.74
C MET A 153 -12.86 -0.03 6.08
N VAL A 154 -13.17 0.69 5.00
CA VAL A 154 -12.22 1.62 4.36
C VAL A 154 -11.70 2.67 5.35
N ARG A 155 -12.59 3.25 6.16
CA ARG A 155 -12.17 4.22 7.19
C ARG A 155 -11.24 3.61 8.23
N VAL A 156 -11.47 2.34 8.60
CA VAL A 156 -10.55 1.58 9.48
C VAL A 156 -9.19 1.39 8.79
N CYS A 157 -9.18 1.00 7.51
CA CYS A 157 -7.95 0.82 6.73
C CYS A 157 -7.18 2.14 6.56
N ILE A 158 -7.86 3.28 6.36
CA ILE A 158 -7.23 4.61 6.28
C ILE A 158 -6.50 4.95 7.59
N CYS A 159 -7.05 4.55 8.74
CA CYS A 159 -6.42 4.78 10.03
C CYS A 159 -5.21 3.86 10.28
N HIS A 160 -5.05 2.78 9.49
CA HIS A 160 -3.90 1.89 9.55
C HIS A 160 -2.64 2.64 9.11
N GLY A 161 -1.67 2.77 9.97
CA GLY A 161 -0.47 3.59 9.72
C GLY A 161 -0.64 5.10 10.01
N GLY A 162 -1.83 5.53 10.41
CA GLY A 162 -2.09 6.88 10.93
C GLY A 162 -1.70 7.06 12.39
N SER A 163 -2.04 8.22 12.93
CA SER A 163 -1.84 8.54 14.34
C SER A 163 -2.97 7.99 15.22
N TYR A 164 -2.72 7.87 16.53
CA TYR A 164 -3.80 7.55 17.48
C TYR A 164 -4.98 8.55 17.41
N GLY A 165 -4.69 9.81 17.05
CA GLY A 165 -5.71 10.84 16.82
C GLY A 165 -6.67 10.47 15.68
N ASP A 166 -6.19 9.84 14.63
CA ASP A 166 -7.01 9.41 13.50
C ASP A 166 -7.95 8.28 13.91
N ILE A 167 -7.48 7.33 14.72
CA ILE A 167 -8.32 6.27 15.29
C ILE A 167 -9.46 6.86 16.15
N LEU A 168 -9.19 7.92 16.91
CA LEU A 168 -10.20 8.57 17.73
C LEU A 168 -11.29 9.28 16.92
N GLN A 169 -11.05 9.61 15.65
CA GLN A 169 -12.05 10.16 14.74
C GLN A 169 -13.07 9.12 14.26
N LEU A 170 -12.73 7.83 14.35
CA LEU A 170 -13.70 6.78 14.08
C LEU A 170 -14.81 6.78 15.13
N PRO A 171 -16.04 6.46 14.76
CA PRO A 171 -17.12 6.33 15.73
C PRO A 171 -16.79 5.22 16.74
N PRO A 172 -17.10 5.43 18.03
CA PRO A 172 -16.83 4.41 19.06
C PRO A 172 -17.72 3.17 18.87
N CYS A 173 -18.87 3.35 18.24
CA CYS A 173 -19.85 2.31 17.98
C CYS A 173 -20.73 2.69 16.78
N GLU A 174 -21.01 1.71 15.93
CA GLU A 174 -21.88 1.83 14.75
C GLU A 174 -22.85 0.65 14.68
N LYS A 175 -23.89 0.81 13.84
CA LYS A 175 -24.84 -0.29 13.57
C LYS A 175 -24.15 -1.35 12.69
N GLY A 176 -24.11 -2.57 13.17
CA GLY A 176 -23.61 -3.74 12.46
C GLY A 176 -24.64 -4.44 11.60
N PHE A 177 -24.56 -5.77 11.57
CA PHE A 177 -25.55 -6.62 10.91
C PHE A 177 -26.81 -6.75 11.76
N GLY A 178 -27.97 -6.55 11.16
CA GLY A 178 -29.25 -6.60 11.88
C GLY A 178 -29.28 -5.59 13.04
N ASN A 179 -29.41 -6.11 14.26
CA ASN A 179 -29.42 -5.34 15.51
C ASN A 179 -28.07 -5.33 16.26
N SER A 180 -27.02 -5.91 15.66
CA SER A 180 -25.68 -5.92 16.28
C SER A 180 -25.05 -4.54 16.28
N ARG A 181 -24.03 -4.37 17.09
CA ARG A 181 -23.15 -3.19 17.11
C ARG A 181 -21.75 -3.60 16.66
N ILE A 182 -21.06 -2.64 16.07
CA ILE A 182 -19.66 -2.74 15.62
C ILE A 182 -18.86 -1.65 16.30
N HIS A 183 -17.62 -1.94 16.67
CA HIS A 183 -16.71 -1.03 17.33
C HIS A 183 -15.49 -0.71 16.45
N PRO A 184 -15.58 0.26 15.50
CA PRO A 184 -14.54 0.53 14.52
C PRO A 184 -13.20 0.88 15.11
N ARG A 185 -13.16 1.60 16.23
CA ARG A 185 -11.90 1.95 16.93
C ARG A 185 -11.11 0.74 17.37
N PHE A 186 -11.81 -0.35 17.71
CA PHE A 186 -11.15 -1.59 18.10
C PHE A 186 -10.50 -2.29 16.90
N ALA A 187 -11.12 -2.22 15.72
CA ALA A 187 -10.58 -2.84 14.51
C ALA A 187 -9.40 -2.05 13.91
N ALA A 188 -9.27 -0.75 14.23
CA ALA A 188 -8.21 0.13 13.74
C ALA A 188 -6.99 0.20 14.66
N ALA A 189 -7.12 -0.25 15.92
CA ALA A 189 -6.06 -0.26 16.93
C ALA A 189 -5.18 -1.51 16.82
#